data_3ba5ecfd9cb21801edf3f92214ebcb37
#
_entry.id   3ba5ecfd9cb21801edf3f92214ebcb37
#
_cell.length_a   1.000
_cell.length_b   1.000
_cell.length_c   1.000
_cell.angle_alpha   90.00
_cell.angle_beta   90.00
_cell.angle_gamma   90.00
#
_symmetry.space_group_name_H-M   'P 1'
#
loop_
_entity.id
_entity.type
_entity.pdbx_description
1 polymer ?
#
loop_
_entity_poly.entity_id
_entity_poly.type
_entity_poly.pdbx_seq_one_letter_code
_entity_poly.pdbx_strand_id
1 'polypeptide(L)'
;SLAAGLEQRSNHPYAATILVAASSQEVSPLKVTSISDEVAGVSGKVGRSKVRFGTENWLIDEGITIPKPLALAATDARVKGFGLSLLSKSKVALALFIFNNDDLRDGAINLISDLKELGISVELLSGDSQSAVEALGDKLGVEDTYCRGGIDPDGKAIWVQRRSQALCTLMAGDGFNDAAALASADVGVAVGSGE
;
A
#
# COMPACT_ATOMS: atom_id res chain seq x y z
N SER A 1 -20.58 -6.36 -2.35
CA SER A 1 -19.80 -7.45 -2.92
C SER A 1 -18.91 -8.14 -1.89
N LEU A 2 -18.15 -9.18 -2.30
CA LEU A 2 -17.26 -9.95 -1.42
C LEU A 2 -16.14 -9.09 -0.83
N ALA A 3 -15.44 -8.31 -1.65
CA ALA A 3 -14.37 -7.43 -1.21
C ALA A 3 -14.88 -6.42 -0.16
N ALA A 4 -15.97 -5.72 -0.45
CA ALA A 4 -16.58 -4.80 0.51
C ALA A 4 -17.00 -5.48 1.82
N GLY A 5 -17.43 -6.76 1.76
CA GLY A 5 -17.79 -7.53 2.96
C GLY A 5 -16.57 -7.89 3.83
N LEU A 6 -15.40 -8.13 3.24
CA LEU A 6 -14.15 -8.35 3.96
C LEU A 6 -13.63 -7.04 4.59
N GLU A 7 -13.70 -5.95 3.84
CA GLU A 7 -13.09 -4.66 4.21
C GLU A 7 -13.93 -3.82 5.18
N GLN A 8 -15.18 -4.22 5.52
CA GLN A 8 -16.04 -3.48 6.46
C GLN A 8 -15.42 -3.24 7.86
N ARG A 9 -14.45 -4.05 8.25
CA ARG A 9 -13.79 -3.98 9.57
C ARG A 9 -12.26 -4.05 9.43
N SER A 10 -11.75 -3.85 8.24
CA SER A 10 -10.33 -3.91 7.94
C SER A 10 -9.69 -2.53 8.09
N ASN A 11 -8.48 -2.50 8.62
CA ASN A 11 -7.62 -1.31 8.63
C ASN A 11 -6.71 -1.24 7.40
N HIS A 12 -7.00 -2.03 6.36
CA HIS A 12 -6.21 -2.04 5.14
C HIS A 12 -6.28 -0.69 4.41
N PRO A 13 -5.18 -0.16 3.86
CA PRO A 13 -5.16 1.16 3.21
C PRO A 13 -6.22 1.36 2.12
N TYR A 14 -6.59 0.29 1.41
CA TYR A 14 -7.58 0.34 0.34
C TYR A 14 -9.02 0.05 0.78
N ALA A 15 -9.26 -0.23 2.07
CA ALA A 15 -10.59 -0.57 2.58
C ALA A 15 -11.62 0.53 2.31
N ALA A 16 -11.27 1.77 2.62
CA ALA A 16 -12.13 2.93 2.38
C ALA A 16 -12.49 3.08 0.90
N THR A 17 -11.51 2.99 0.01
CA THR A 17 -11.70 3.08 -1.45
C THR A 17 -12.64 1.98 -1.97
N ILE A 18 -12.51 0.75 -1.47
CA ILE A 18 -13.38 -0.38 -1.86
C ILE A 18 -14.82 -0.16 -1.38
N LEU A 19 -15.00 0.35 -0.17
CA LEU A 19 -16.32 0.63 0.39
C LEU A 19 -17.00 1.78 -0.34
N VAL A 20 -16.28 2.85 -0.65
CA VAL A 20 -16.78 3.98 -1.46
C VAL A 20 -17.18 3.51 -2.86
N ALA A 21 -16.32 2.74 -3.53
CA ALA A 21 -16.62 2.19 -4.86
C ALA A 21 -17.82 1.23 -4.83
N ALA A 22 -18.00 0.44 -3.79
CA ALA A 22 -19.18 -0.42 -3.64
C ALA A 22 -20.46 0.41 -3.45
N SER A 23 -20.39 1.46 -2.63
CA SER A 23 -21.52 2.36 -2.39
C SER A 23 -21.94 3.14 -3.63
N SER A 24 -20.98 3.67 -4.40
CA SER A 24 -21.26 4.43 -5.65
C SER A 24 -21.88 3.57 -6.74
N GLN A 25 -21.68 2.26 -6.70
CA GLN A 25 -22.27 1.29 -7.62
C GLN A 25 -23.52 0.60 -7.05
N GLU A 26 -24.03 1.07 -5.92
CA GLU A 26 -25.20 0.50 -5.20
C GLU A 26 -25.02 -1.01 -4.89
N VAL A 27 -23.77 -1.47 -4.71
CA VAL A 27 -23.45 -2.86 -4.41
C VAL A 27 -23.34 -3.07 -2.91
N SER A 28 -24.32 -3.76 -2.33
CA SER A 28 -24.30 -4.10 -0.91
C SER A 28 -23.17 -5.09 -0.55
N PRO A 29 -22.46 -4.87 0.55
CA PRO A 29 -21.47 -5.80 1.07
C PRO A 29 -22.11 -7.14 1.43
N LEU A 30 -21.47 -8.25 1.06
CA LEU A 30 -21.89 -9.58 1.48
C LEU A 30 -21.52 -9.83 2.94
N LYS A 31 -22.37 -10.55 3.68
CA LYS A 31 -22.07 -10.94 5.05
C LYS A 31 -20.91 -11.93 5.07
N VAL A 32 -19.76 -11.46 5.55
CA VAL A 32 -18.56 -12.27 5.79
C VAL A 32 -18.44 -12.54 7.29
N THR A 33 -18.06 -13.75 7.64
CA THR A 33 -17.86 -14.20 9.04
C THR A 33 -16.42 -14.62 9.25
N SER A 34 -15.97 -14.69 10.51
CA SER A 34 -14.60 -15.09 10.87
C SER A 34 -13.56 -14.26 10.12
N ILE A 35 -13.76 -12.94 10.09
CA ILE A 35 -12.79 -11.99 9.48
C ILE A 35 -11.55 -11.97 10.35
N SER A 36 -10.38 -12.03 9.71
CA SER A 36 -9.06 -11.95 10.34
C SER A 36 -8.17 -11.08 9.46
N ASP A 37 -7.55 -10.09 10.08
CA ASP A 37 -6.49 -9.31 9.43
C ASP A 37 -5.20 -10.16 9.41
N GLU A 38 -4.54 -10.17 8.27
CA GLU A 38 -3.30 -10.87 7.99
C GLU A 38 -2.24 -9.84 7.59
N VAL A 39 -0.96 -10.18 7.67
CA VAL A 39 0.13 -9.24 7.34
C VAL A 39 0.03 -8.68 5.90
N ALA A 40 -0.50 -9.46 4.98
CA ALA A 40 -0.54 -9.10 3.56
C ALA A 40 -1.98 -9.03 2.99
N GLY A 41 -2.98 -8.87 3.86
CA GLY A 41 -4.38 -8.77 3.45
C GLY A 41 -5.37 -9.14 4.53
N VAL A 42 -6.59 -9.50 4.14
CA VAL A 42 -7.68 -9.90 5.02
C VAL A 42 -8.30 -11.21 4.56
N SER A 43 -8.65 -12.07 5.51
CA SER A 43 -9.34 -13.34 5.24
C SER A 43 -10.69 -13.42 5.97
N GLY A 44 -11.58 -14.27 5.47
CA GLY A 44 -12.89 -14.50 6.09
C GLY A 44 -13.62 -15.70 5.50
N LYS A 45 -14.89 -15.87 5.84
CA LYS A 45 -15.74 -16.97 5.34
C LYS A 45 -17.07 -16.44 4.81
N VAL A 46 -17.50 -16.99 3.67
CA VAL A 46 -18.84 -16.84 3.15
C VAL A 46 -19.43 -18.25 2.96
N GLY A 47 -20.39 -18.60 3.83
CA GLY A 47 -20.85 -19.98 3.95
C GLY A 47 -19.70 -20.90 4.36
N ARG A 48 -19.44 -21.94 3.54
CA ARG A 48 -18.34 -22.89 3.76
C ARG A 48 -17.04 -22.50 3.04
N SER A 49 -17.06 -21.44 2.23
CA SER A 49 -15.91 -21.03 1.43
C SER A 49 -15.06 -20.00 2.18
N LYS A 50 -13.76 -20.23 2.26
CA LYS A 50 -12.80 -19.21 2.70
C LYS A 50 -12.62 -18.18 1.58
N VAL A 51 -12.66 -16.91 1.92
CA VAL A 51 -12.42 -15.77 1.04
C VAL A 51 -11.21 -15.01 1.55
N ARG A 52 -10.41 -14.46 0.63
CA ARG A 52 -9.22 -13.67 0.95
C ARG A 52 -9.11 -12.50 0.01
N PHE A 53 -8.62 -11.41 0.52
CA PHE A 53 -8.31 -10.22 -0.25
C PHE A 53 -6.96 -9.69 0.20
N GLY A 54 -6.01 -9.51 -0.72
CA GLY A 54 -4.66 -9.07 -0.39
C GLY A 54 -3.66 -9.25 -1.53
N THR A 55 -2.37 -9.26 -1.18
CA THR A 55 -1.28 -9.29 -2.16
C THR A 55 -1.22 -10.61 -2.94
N GLU A 56 -0.67 -10.54 -4.17
CA GLU A 56 -0.51 -11.70 -5.04
C GLU A 56 0.37 -12.77 -4.40
N ASN A 57 1.51 -12.38 -3.82
CA ASN A 57 2.45 -13.30 -3.21
C ASN A 57 1.81 -14.08 -2.05
N TRP A 58 1.11 -13.38 -1.16
CA TRP A 58 0.40 -14.03 -0.05
C TRP A 58 -0.64 -15.04 -0.54
N LEU A 59 -1.40 -14.70 -1.59
CA LEU A 59 -2.37 -15.64 -2.13
C LEU A 59 -1.70 -16.88 -2.76
N ILE A 60 -0.56 -16.72 -3.42
CA ILE A 60 0.23 -17.84 -3.96
C ILE A 60 0.74 -18.73 -2.82
N ASP A 61 1.28 -18.16 -1.75
CA ASP A 61 1.76 -18.88 -0.57
C ASP A 61 0.64 -19.66 0.13
N GLU A 62 -0.60 -19.13 0.10
CA GLU A 62 -1.82 -19.81 0.57
C GLU A 62 -2.35 -20.89 -0.42
N GLY A 63 -1.64 -21.14 -1.50
CA GLY A 63 -1.98 -22.13 -2.53
C GLY A 63 -3.20 -21.76 -3.35
N ILE A 64 -3.41 -20.47 -3.60
CA ILE A 64 -4.48 -19.97 -4.47
C ILE A 64 -3.98 -19.94 -5.91
N THR A 65 -4.77 -20.50 -6.82
CA THR A 65 -4.50 -20.44 -8.26
C THR A 65 -4.94 -19.08 -8.79
N ILE A 66 -4.04 -18.37 -9.46
CA ILE A 66 -4.34 -17.11 -10.14
C ILE A 66 -4.56 -17.42 -11.63
N PRO A 67 -5.76 -17.22 -12.18
CA PRO A 67 -6.03 -17.42 -13.59
C PRO A 67 -5.13 -16.56 -14.48
N LYS A 68 -4.65 -17.12 -15.59
CA LYS A 68 -3.72 -16.44 -16.51
C LYS A 68 -4.15 -15.03 -16.91
N PRO A 69 -5.43 -14.73 -17.20
CA PRO A 69 -5.85 -13.36 -17.52
C PRO A 69 -5.61 -12.37 -16.37
N LEU A 70 -5.85 -12.79 -15.11
CA LEU A 70 -5.60 -11.94 -13.95
C LEU A 70 -4.11 -11.73 -13.70
N ALA A 71 -3.29 -12.77 -13.89
CA ALA A 71 -1.84 -12.67 -13.75
C ALA A 71 -1.23 -11.71 -14.79
N LEU A 72 -1.70 -11.76 -16.03
CA LEU A 72 -1.26 -10.84 -17.09
C LEU A 72 -1.67 -9.40 -16.78
N ALA A 73 -2.90 -9.18 -16.34
CA ALA A 73 -3.39 -7.85 -15.95
C ALA A 73 -2.62 -7.31 -14.73
N ALA A 74 -2.30 -8.17 -13.76
CA ALA A 74 -1.50 -7.79 -12.60
C ALA A 74 -0.08 -7.37 -13.01
N THR A 75 0.53 -8.09 -13.96
CA THR A 75 1.86 -7.74 -14.48
C THR A 75 1.85 -6.39 -15.20
N ASP A 76 0.87 -6.14 -16.08
CA ASP A 76 0.73 -4.87 -16.80
C ASP A 76 0.50 -3.69 -15.84
N ALA A 77 -0.39 -3.86 -14.86
CA ALA A 77 -0.67 -2.83 -13.87
C ALA A 77 0.54 -2.54 -12.95
N ARG A 78 1.32 -3.58 -12.60
CA ARG A 78 2.55 -3.43 -11.81
C ARG A 78 3.63 -2.64 -12.56
N VAL A 79 3.80 -2.91 -13.86
CA VAL A 79 4.73 -2.15 -14.71
C VAL A 79 4.35 -0.66 -14.76
N LYS A 80 3.05 -0.37 -14.66
CA LYS A 80 2.52 1.01 -14.63
C LYS A 80 2.57 1.64 -13.22
N GLY A 81 3.09 0.95 -12.21
CA GLY A 81 3.22 1.47 -10.85
C GLY A 81 1.93 1.47 -10.04
N PHE A 82 0.88 0.74 -10.46
CA PHE A 82 -0.38 0.70 -9.72
C PHE A 82 -0.32 -0.22 -8.50
N GLY A 83 -1.00 0.16 -7.43
CA GLY A 83 -1.28 -0.71 -6.30
C GLY A 83 -2.21 -1.86 -6.70
N LEU A 84 -1.98 -3.06 -6.18
CA LEU A 84 -2.70 -4.26 -6.59
C LEU A 84 -3.17 -5.07 -5.38
N SER A 85 -4.41 -5.57 -5.45
CA SER A 85 -4.90 -6.62 -4.56
C SER A 85 -5.77 -7.61 -5.31
N LEU A 86 -5.70 -8.87 -4.92
CA LEU A 86 -6.49 -9.95 -5.51
C LEU A 86 -7.54 -10.45 -4.51
N LEU A 87 -8.74 -10.66 -5.01
CA LEU A 87 -9.82 -11.31 -4.28
C LEU A 87 -9.87 -12.79 -4.67
N SER A 88 -9.86 -13.68 -3.67
CA SER A 88 -10.01 -15.10 -3.91
C SER A 88 -11.20 -15.69 -3.16
N LYS A 89 -11.74 -16.78 -3.70
CA LYS A 89 -12.71 -17.64 -3.01
C LYS A 89 -12.27 -19.10 -3.14
N SER A 90 -12.18 -19.79 -2.00
CA SER A 90 -11.63 -21.14 -1.92
C SER A 90 -10.18 -21.18 -2.42
N LYS A 91 -9.91 -21.79 -3.55
CA LYS A 91 -8.57 -22.03 -4.11
C LYS A 91 -8.27 -21.23 -5.40
N VAL A 92 -9.15 -20.29 -5.78
CA VAL A 92 -9.02 -19.56 -7.05
C VAL A 92 -9.21 -18.06 -6.82
N ALA A 93 -8.35 -17.25 -7.45
CA ALA A 93 -8.54 -15.81 -7.53
C ALA A 93 -9.67 -15.48 -8.51
N LEU A 94 -10.58 -14.59 -8.08
CA LEU A 94 -11.79 -14.22 -8.82
C LEU A 94 -11.68 -12.87 -9.50
N ALA A 95 -10.94 -11.94 -8.89
CA ALA A 95 -10.83 -10.57 -9.38
C ALA A 95 -9.50 -9.95 -8.96
N LEU A 96 -8.99 -9.07 -9.80
CA LEU A 96 -7.89 -8.16 -9.52
C LEU A 96 -8.48 -6.76 -9.28
N PHE A 97 -8.03 -6.13 -8.23
CA PHE A 97 -8.28 -4.73 -7.92
C PHE A 97 -7.01 -3.95 -8.21
N ILE A 98 -7.16 -2.93 -9.03
CA ILE A 98 -6.07 -2.04 -9.43
C ILE A 98 -6.37 -0.69 -8.79
N PHE A 99 -5.48 -0.22 -7.96
CA PHE A 99 -5.58 1.06 -7.29
C PHE A 99 -4.68 2.05 -7.99
N ASN A 100 -5.31 3.06 -8.54
CA ASN A 100 -4.55 4.18 -9.08
C ASN A 100 -4.18 5.08 -7.89
N ASN A 101 -2.91 5.06 -7.52
CA ASN A 101 -2.39 5.94 -6.46
C ASN A 101 -2.09 7.35 -7.00
N ASP A 102 -2.77 7.77 -8.09
CA ASP A 102 -2.51 9.03 -8.77
C ASP A 102 -2.92 10.28 -7.98
N ASP A 103 -3.69 10.12 -6.91
CA ASP A 103 -4.11 11.25 -6.10
C ASP A 103 -3.03 11.65 -5.09
N LEU A 104 -2.06 12.42 -5.57
CA LEU A 104 -1.20 13.18 -4.67
C LEU A 104 -2.07 14.15 -3.87
N ARG A 105 -1.78 14.29 -2.58
CA ARG A 105 -2.43 15.35 -1.79
C ARG A 105 -2.12 16.71 -2.40
N ASP A 106 -3.12 17.60 -2.34
CA ASP A 106 -2.94 18.99 -2.78
C ASP A 106 -1.71 19.61 -2.12
N GLY A 107 -0.85 20.21 -2.94
CA GLY A 107 0.39 20.83 -2.48
C GLY A 107 1.59 19.89 -2.32
N ALA A 108 1.46 18.57 -2.51
CA ALA A 108 2.58 17.64 -2.35
C ALA A 108 3.76 17.96 -3.28
N ILE A 109 3.49 18.26 -4.54
CA ILE A 109 4.55 18.65 -5.52
C ILE A 109 5.22 19.95 -5.07
N ASN A 110 4.44 20.94 -4.64
CA ASN A 110 4.99 22.22 -4.20
C ASN A 110 5.86 22.03 -2.95
N LEU A 111 5.40 21.24 -1.97
CA LEU A 111 6.18 20.93 -0.77
C LEU A 111 7.54 20.32 -1.11
N ILE A 112 7.59 19.35 -2.02
CA ILE A 112 8.85 18.73 -2.43
C ILE A 112 9.77 19.73 -3.15
N SER A 113 9.19 20.58 -3.99
CA SER A 113 9.94 21.67 -4.66
C SER A 113 10.54 22.65 -3.64
N ASP A 114 9.73 23.11 -2.69
CA ASP A 114 10.16 24.06 -1.65
C ASP A 114 11.27 23.48 -0.77
N LEU A 115 11.16 22.18 -0.40
CA LEU A 115 12.21 21.50 0.34
C LEU A 115 13.53 21.45 -0.43
N LYS A 116 13.48 21.17 -1.72
CA LYS A 116 14.66 21.17 -2.59
C LYS A 116 15.29 22.55 -2.74
N GLU A 117 14.48 23.61 -2.85
CA GLU A 117 14.96 24.99 -2.89
C GLU A 117 15.68 25.38 -1.58
N LEU A 118 15.27 24.82 -0.45
CA LEU A 118 15.95 24.95 0.84
C LEU A 118 17.21 24.09 0.97
N GLY A 119 17.57 23.32 -0.06
CA GLY A 119 18.73 22.42 -0.05
C GLY A 119 18.50 21.13 0.74
N ILE A 120 17.23 20.76 1.00
CA ILE A 120 16.87 19.54 1.71
C ILE A 120 16.69 18.40 0.70
N SER A 121 17.44 17.31 0.87
CA SER A 121 17.28 16.10 0.08
C SER A 121 16.02 15.33 0.54
N VAL A 122 15.21 14.90 -0.41
CA VAL A 122 14.00 14.12 -0.16
C VAL A 122 14.19 12.69 -0.66
N GLU A 123 13.91 11.70 0.18
CA GLU A 123 13.93 10.27 -0.15
C GLU A 123 12.54 9.67 0.06
N LEU A 124 12.14 8.75 -0.84
CA LEU A 124 10.90 7.98 -0.73
C LEU A 124 11.23 6.55 -0.29
N LEU A 125 10.61 6.11 0.82
CA LEU A 125 10.76 4.75 1.36
C LEU A 125 9.37 4.10 1.44
N SER A 126 9.14 3.02 0.70
CA SER A 126 7.86 2.32 0.70
C SER A 126 8.01 0.80 0.70
N GLY A 127 7.00 0.11 1.25
CA GLY A 127 6.82 -1.34 1.08
C GLY A 127 6.30 -1.73 -0.30
N ASP A 128 5.84 -0.76 -1.11
CA ASP A 128 5.39 -0.98 -2.47
C ASP A 128 6.53 -1.40 -3.39
N SER A 129 6.19 -1.89 -4.59
CA SER A 129 7.22 -2.29 -5.57
C SER A 129 8.13 -1.12 -5.93
N GLN A 130 9.40 -1.41 -6.28
CA GLN A 130 10.36 -0.39 -6.69
C GLN A 130 9.81 0.49 -7.83
N SER A 131 9.20 -0.11 -8.85
CA SER A 131 8.59 0.62 -9.97
C SER A 131 7.43 1.54 -9.56
N ALA A 132 6.67 1.19 -8.52
CA ALA A 132 5.61 2.07 -8.01
C ALA A 132 6.19 3.30 -7.31
N VAL A 133 7.27 3.11 -6.54
CA VAL A 133 7.93 4.21 -5.84
C VAL A 133 8.66 5.14 -6.80
N GLU A 134 9.30 4.60 -7.85
CA GLU A 134 9.91 5.38 -8.93
C GLU A 134 8.88 6.21 -9.68
N ALA A 135 7.74 5.60 -10.07
CA ALA A 135 6.64 6.31 -10.72
C ALA A 135 6.04 7.44 -9.84
N LEU A 136 6.01 7.25 -8.52
CA LEU A 136 5.63 8.30 -7.57
C LEU A 136 6.72 9.39 -7.49
N GLY A 137 7.98 8.99 -7.49
CA GLY A 137 9.14 9.88 -7.51
C GLY A 137 9.12 10.81 -8.71
N ASP A 138 8.87 10.27 -9.90
CA ASP A 138 8.73 11.03 -11.15
C ASP A 138 7.65 12.13 -11.02
N LYS A 139 6.47 11.78 -10.48
CA LYS A 139 5.37 12.73 -10.28
C LYS A 139 5.72 13.83 -9.28
N LEU A 140 6.49 13.51 -8.24
CA LEU A 140 6.95 14.44 -7.20
C LEU A 140 8.23 15.16 -7.57
N GLY A 141 8.88 14.78 -8.68
CA GLY A 141 10.19 15.30 -9.10
C GLY A 141 11.34 14.76 -8.25
N VAL A 142 11.20 13.63 -7.56
CA VAL A 142 12.27 12.96 -6.79
C VAL A 142 13.00 11.99 -7.73
N GLU A 143 14.33 12.08 -7.77
CA GLU A 143 15.14 11.21 -8.62
C GLU A 143 15.08 9.75 -8.18
N ASP A 144 15.15 8.79 -9.12
CA ASP A 144 15.08 7.34 -8.86
C ASP A 144 16.09 6.86 -7.81
N THR A 145 17.27 7.47 -7.77
CA THR A 145 18.32 7.18 -6.79
C THR A 145 17.91 7.42 -5.35
N TYR A 146 16.86 8.21 -5.13
CA TYR A 146 16.25 8.50 -3.83
C TYR A 146 14.91 7.77 -3.62
N CYS A 147 14.50 6.92 -4.57
CA CYS A 147 13.29 6.11 -4.51
C CYS A 147 13.62 4.68 -4.12
N ARG A 148 13.03 4.17 -3.04
CA ARG A 148 13.28 2.82 -2.52
C ARG A 148 11.98 2.10 -2.22
N GLY A 149 11.70 1.11 -3.04
CA GLY A 149 10.55 0.22 -2.91
C GLY A 149 10.90 -1.13 -2.30
N GLY A 150 9.89 -1.88 -1.90
CA GLY A 150 10.02 -3.23 -1.34
C GLY A 150 10.70 -3.27 0.03
N ILE A 151 10.69 -2.15 0.77
CA ILE A 151 11.31 -2.06 2.10
C ILE A 151 10.26 -2.34 3.17
N ASP A 152 10.51 -3.38 3.96
CA ASP A 152 9.69 -3.69 5.12
C ASP A 152 9.88 -2.67 6.28
N PRO A 153 9.03 -2.67 7.31
CA PRO A 153 9.13 -1.73 8.43
C PRO A 153 10.50 -1.73 9.13
N ASP A 154 11.11 -2.88 9.31
CA ASP A 154 12.43 -3.01 9.94
C ASP A 154 13.52 -2.43 9.03
N GLY A 155 13.44 -2.70 7.73
CA GLY A 155 14.32 -2.13 6.73
C GLY A 155 14.25 -0.60 6.66
N LYS A 156 13.04 -0.02 6.78
CA LYS A 156 12.86 1.43 6.87
C LYS A 156 13.57 2.00 8.11
N ALA A 157 13.38 1.39 9.28
CA ALA A 157 14.04 1.83 10.51
C ALA A 157 15.57 1.78 10.41
N ILE A 158 16.13 0.70 9.87
CA ILE A 158 17.57 0.56 9.63
C ILE A 158 18.07 1.63 8.65
N TRP A 159 17.31 1.89 7.59
CA TRP A 159 17.67 2.92 6.60
C TRP A 159 17.71 4.31 7.24
N VAL A 160 16.67 4.71 7.94
CA VAL A 160 16.59 6.01 8.64
C VAL A 160 17.69 6.15 9.66
N GLN A 161 17.94 5.11 10.48
CA GLN A 161 19.02 5.11 11.46
C GLN A 161 20.41 5.36 10.83
N ARG A 162 20.68 4.74 9.68
CA ARG A 162 21.94 4.96 8.96
C ARG A 162 22.06 6.40 8.43
N ARG A 163 20.96 6.98 7.97
CA ARG A 163 20.94 8.36 7.51
C ARG A 163 21.17 9.34 8.67
N SER A 164 20.51 9.13 9.81
CA SER A 164 20.67 9.96 11.01
C SER A 164 22.09 9.95 11.60
N GLN A 165 22.86 8.89 11.33
CA GLN A 165 24.28 8.88 11.72
C GLN A 165 25.17 9.81 10.88
N ALA A 166 24.75 10.17 9.67
CA ALA A 166 25.52 10.97 8.74
C ALA A 166 24.97 12.39 8.54
N LEU A 167 23.65 12.54 8.63
CA LEU A 167 22.93 13.78 8.33
C LEU A 167 21.78 13.96 9.32
N CYS A 168 21.42 15.20 9.66
CA CYS A 168 20.18 15.47 10.36
C CYS A 168 18.99 15.03 9.49
N THR A 169 18.23 14.06 9.98
CA THR A 169 17.21 13.33 9.22
C THR A 169 15.84 13.51 9.83
N LEU A 170 14.87 13.96 9.02
CA LEU A 170 13.45 13.96 9.36
C LEU A 170 12.77 12.76 8.66
N MET A 171 12.01 11.98 9.42
CA MET A 171 11.11 10.95 8.88
C MET A 171 9.67 11.39 9.04
N ALA A 172 8.90 11.35 7.95
CA ALA A 172 7.44 11.52 7.95
C ALA A 172 6.78 10.21 7.54
N GLY A 173 5.77 9.76 8.27
CA GLY A 173 5.07 8.51 8.01
C GLY A 173 3.71 8.42 8.70
N ASP A 174 2.94 7.34 8.46
CA ASP A 174 1.58 7.17 8.97
C ASP A 174 1.52 6.81 10.47
N GLY A 175 2.65 6.60 11.10
CA GLY A 175 2.78 6.31 12.54
C GLY A 175 2.51 4.87 12.92
N PHE A 176 1.80 4.07 12.15
CA PHE A 176 1.46 2.69 12.52
C PHE A 176 2.52 1.69 12.03
N ASN A 177 2.79 1.68 10.74
CA ASN A 177 3.81 0.82 10.13
C ASN A 177 5.22 1.45 10.18
N ASP A 178 5.30 2.75 10.40
CA ASP A 178 6.54 3.51 10.37
C ASP A 178 7.04 3.89 11.77
N ALA A 179 6.43 3.38 12.85
CA ALA A 179 6.76 3.76 14.23
C ALA A 179 8.25 3.59 14.57
N ALA A 180 8.88 2.48 14.16
CA ALA A 180 10.30 2.23 14.39
C ALA A 180 11.19 3.16 13.54
N ALA A 181 10.80 3.45 12.30
CA ALA A 181 11.50 4.39 11.43
C ALA A 181 11.40 5.83 11.95
N LEU A 182 10.19 6.25 12.38
CA LEU A 182 9.96 7.56 13.01
C LEU A 182 10.83 7.75 14.28
N ALA A 183 10.92 6.71 15.12
CA ALA A 183 11.76 6.73 16.32
C ALA A 183 13.27 6.70 16.04
N SER A 184 13.68 6.28 14.86
CA SER A 184 15.09 6.19 14.44
C SER A 184 15.61 7.46 13.77
N ALA A 185 14.74 8.43 13.49
CA ALA A 185 15.10 9.73 12.92
C ALA A 185 15.46 10.74 14.01
N ASP A 186 16.18 11.81 13.65
CA ASP A 186 16.40 12.97 14.54
C ASP A 186 15.08 13.72 14.79
N VAL A 187 14.20 13.75 13.78
CA VAL A 187 12.85 14.30 13.89
C VAL A 187 11.85 13.33 13.24
N GLY A 188 10.94 12.78 14.04
CA GLY A 188 9.84 11.94 13.57
C GLY A 188 8.54 12.74 13.49
N VAL A 189 7.87 12.71 12.33
CA VAL A 189 6.57 13.35 12.10
C VAL A 189 5.55 12.29 11.74
N ALA A 190 4.65 11.98 12.67
CA ALA A 190 3.51 11.11 12.36
C ALA A 190 2.41 11.93 11.66
N VAL A 191 2.10 11.54 10.42
CA VAL A 191 1.03 12.15 9.62
C VAL A 191 -0.19 11.25 9.76
N GLY A 192 -1.17 11.65 10.59
CA GLY A 192 -2.43 10.95 10.70
C GLY A 192 -3.27 11.10 9.42
N SER A 193 -4.12 10.11 9.09
CA SER A 193 -5.27 10.34 8.23
C SER A 193 -6.13 11.39 8.94
N GLY A 194 -6.15 12.61 8.42
CA GLY A 194 -6.93 13.68 9.02
C GLY A 194 -8.41 13.28 9.07
N GLU A 195 -8.91 12.92 10.24
CA GLU A 195 -10.31 12.98 10.65
C GLU A 195 -10.55 14.29 11.41
#